data_aa6c47c14dfbacd8be3dea9c6b36cb7e
#
_entry.id   aa6c47c14dfbacd8be3dea9c6b36cb7e
#
_cell.length_a   1.000
_cell.length_b   1.000
_cell.length_c   1.000
_cell.angle_alpha   90.00
_cell.angle_beta   90.00
_cell.angle_gamma   90.00
#
_symmetry.space_group_name_H-M   'P 1'
#
loop_
_entity.id
_entity.type
_entity.pdbx_description
1 polymer ?
#
loop_
_entity_poly.entity_id
_entity_poly.type
_entity_poly.pdbx_seq_one_letter_code
_entity_poly.pdbx_strand_id
1 'polypeptide(L)'
;MIDIGLSYYDALTGEDGTLAPFAQECERRENGSTSVGGKRAPKPAGGEPQFPAESSIDPEMANLARALAAAPNTCEGQISAGVWAYISDIKNRRLLIADEQKGLAVGFSVLVHDSKLKVMKLKGVPGLDSVPSYQGLFNMPAIHFFKIKKGKIYDIEATGLVLPYGSKTGWE
;
A
#
# COMPACT_ATOMS: atom_id res chain seq x y z
N MET A 1 9.96 -17.70 -3.82
CA MET A 1 8.69 -16.92 -3.77
C MET A 1 8.52 -16.18 -2.45
N ILE A 2 8.82 -16.79 -1.32
CA ILE A 2 8.72 -16.14 0.00
C ILE A 2 9.55 -14.86 0.06
N ASP A 3 10.83 -14.91 -0.29
CA ASP A 3 11.73 -13.74 -0.27
C ASP A 3 11.24 -12.61 -1.19
N ILE A 4 10.64 -12.97 -2.34
CA ILE A 4 10.05 -11.99 -3.26
C ILE A 4 8.84 -11.29 -2.61
N GLY A 5 8.00 -12.02 -1.89
CA GLY A 5 6.90 -11.40 -1.13
C GLY A 5 7.39 -10.56 0.05
N LEU A 6 8.46 -10.99 0.74
CA LEU A 6 9.06 -10.23 1.85
C LEU A 6 9.68 -8.92 1.36
N SER A 7 10.31 -8.91 0.18
CA SER A 7 10.91 -7.70 -0.39
C SER A 7 9.90 -6.57 -0.64
N TYR A 8 8.61 -6.90 -0.81
CA TYR A 8 7.55 -5.89 -0.88
C TYR A 8 7.44 -5.07 0.40
N TYR A 9 7.57 -5.71 1.56
CA TYR A 9 7.54 -4.99 2.84
C TYR A 9 8.79 -4.13 3.02
N ASP A 10 9.94 -4.60 2.53
CA ASP A 10 11.18 -3.82 2.57
C ASP A 10 11.08 -2.60 1.64
N ALA A 11 10.48 -2.77 0.47
CA ALA A 11 10.22 -1.67 -0.45
C ALA A 11 9.32 -0.59 0.18
N LEU A 12 8.25 -1.00 0.87
CA LEU A 12 7.34 -0.06 1.55
C LEU A 12 8.04 0.71 2.67
N THR A 13 8.77 0.01 3.55
CA THR A 13 9.45 0.67 4.69
C THR A 13 10.68 1.45 4.27
N GLY A 14 11.31 1.09 3.14
CA GLY A 14 12.44 1.81 2.55
C GLY A 14 12.04 2.97 1.64
N GLU A 15 10.75 3.14 1.34
CA GLU A 15 10.26 4.10 0.32
C GLU A 15 11.00 3.95 -1.02
N ASP A 16 11.36 2.71 -1.35
CA ASP A 16 12.13 2.36 -2.54
C ASP A 16 11.53 1.13 -3.23
N GLY A 17 10.76 1.37 -4.29
CA GLY A 17 10.12 0.31 -5.06
C GLY A 17 11.11 -0.61 -5.79
N THR A 18 12.37 -0.19 -5.97
CA THR A 18 13.39 -1.03 -6.63
C THR A 18 13.84 -2.22 -5.77
N LEU A 19 13.54 -2.19 -4.46
CA LEU A 19 13.83 -3.29 -3.54
C LEU A 19 12.98 -4.54 -3.78
N ALA A 20 11.86 -4.41 -4.52
CA ALA A 20 11.01 -5.53 -4.88
C ALA A 20 10.93 -5.71 -6.41
N PRO A 21 10.98 -6.95 -6.91
CA PRO A 21 10.99 -7.22 -8.35
C PRO A 21 9.58 -7.13 -8.95
N PHE A 22 9.04 -5.94 -9.12
CA PHE A 22 7.74 -5.75 -9.74
C PHE A 22 7.78 -6.02 -11.25
N ALA A 23 6.71 -6.61 -11.79
CA ALA A 23 6.45 -6.63 -13.21
C ALA A 23 6.01 -5.22 -13.65
N GLN A 24 6.25 -4.87 -14.92
CA GLN A 24 5.82 -3.58 -15.46
C GLN A 24 4.30 -3.41 -15.40
N GLU A 25 3.56 -4.50 -15.62
CA GLU A 25 2.11 -4.60 -15.55
C GLU A 25 1.56 -4.88 -14.14
N CYS A 26 2.38 -4.69 -13.09
CA CYS A 26 1.96 -4.94 -11.72
C CYS A 26 0.70 -4.15 -11.34
N GLU A 27 -0.28 -4.85 -10.75
CA GLU A 27 -1.49 -4.27 -10.20
C GLU A 27 -1.53 -4.47 -8.68
N ARG A 28 -1.99 -3.45 -7.95
CA ARG A 28 -2.20 -3.53 -6.51
C ARG A 28 -3.63 -3.14 -6.16
N ARG A 29 -4.27 -3.98 -5.36
CA ARG A 29 -5.58 -3.75 -4.78
C ARG A 29 -5.52 -3.76 -3.27
N GLU A 30 -6.33 -2.92 -2.66
CA GLU A 30 -6.46 -2.79 -1.22
C GLU A 30 -7.93 -2.77 -0.85
N ASN A 31 -8.34 -3.73 -0.03
CA ASN A 31 -9.75 -3.92 0.35
C ASN A 31 -10.70 -3.91 -0.88
N GLY A 32 -10.29 -4.58 -1.95
CA GLY A 32 -11.05 -4.70 -3.19
C GLY A 32 -10.98 -3.49 -4.15
N SER A 33 -10.29 -2.41 -3.77
CA SER A 33 -10.11 -1.23 -4.62
C SER A 33 -8.74 -1.21 -5.28
N THR A 34 -8.67 -0.98 -6.60
CA THR A 34 -7.40 -0.86 -7.31
C THR A 34 -6.71 0.43 -6.93
N SER A 35 -5.53 0.32 -6.30
CA SER A 35 -4.71 1.44 -5.88
C SER A 35 -3.62 1.79 -6.88
N VAL A 36 -3.12 0.80 -7.64
CA VAL A 36 -2.06 0.97 -8.65
C VAL A 36 -2.26 -0.02 -9.79
N GLY A 37 -1.81 0.37 -10.99
CA GLY A 37 -1.85 -0.46 -12.18
C GLY A 37 -3.26 -0.67 -12.69
N GLY A 38 -3.44 -1.72 -13.49
CA GLY A 38 -4.72 -2.08 -14.04
C GLY A 38 -5.29 -1.04 -15.02
N LYS A 39 -6.32 -1.42 -15.73
CA LYS A 39 -7.24 -0.44 -16.29
C LYS A 39 -8.08 0.02 -15.10
N ARG A 40 -7.86 1.26 -14.60
CA ARG A 40 -8.82 1.86 -13.67
C ARG A 40 -10.20 1.52 -14.21
N ALA A 41 -10.99 0.78 -13.43
CA ALA A 41 -12.37 0.49 -13.81
C ALA A 41 -12.96 1.83 -14.29
N PRO A 42 -13.58 1.90 -15.48
CA PRO A 42 -14.20 3.13 -15.93
C PRO A 42 -15.07 3.59 -14.76
N LYS A 43 -14.92 4.86 -14.35
CA LYS A 43 -15.82 5.46 -13.35
C LYS A 43 -17.22 5.01 -13.72
N PRO A 44 -17.99 4.34 -12.84
CA PRO A 44 -19.35 3.95 -13.20
C PRO A 44 -20.05 5.19 -13.74
N ALA A 45 -20.57 5.10 -14.95
CA ALA A 45 -21.32 6.19 -15.54
C ALA A 45 -22.46 6.51 -14.58
N GLY A 46 -22.40 7.66 -13.86
CA GLY A 46 -23.41 8.13 -12.95
C GLY A 46 -23.26 7.77 -11.47
N GLY A 47 -22.14 7.16 -11.04
CA GLY A 47 -21.84 6.97 -9.63
C GLY A 47 -20.58 7.72 -9.24
N GLU A 48 -20.69 8.80 -8.48
CA GLU A 48 -19.56 9.24 -7.67
C GLU A 48 -19.18 8.08 -6.75
N PRO A 49 -17.86 7.81 -6.52
CA PRO A 49 -17.50 6.90 -5.44
C PRO A 49 -18.22 7.43 -4.21
N GLN A 50 -18.96 6.54 -3.51
CA GLN A 50 -19.58 6.88 -2.22
C GLN A 50 -18.48 7.00 -1.15
N PHE A 51 -17.54 7.91 -1.39
CA PHE A 51 -16.84 8.54 -0.29
C PHE A 51 -17.81 9.56 0.29
N PRO A 52 -17.87 9.72 1.61
CA PRO A 52 -18.60 10.79 2.24
C PRO A 52 -18.31 12.10 1.49
N ALA A 53 -19.31 12.97 1.34
CA ALA A 53 -19.16 14.26 0.67
C ALA A 53 -17.82 14.92 1.10
N GLU A 54 -17.14 15.61 0.18
CA GLU A 54 -15.82 16.25 0.43
C GLU A 54 -15.76 17.03 1.75
N SER A 55 -16.89 17.52 2.23
CA SER A 55 -17.07 18.19 3.53
C SER A 55 -16.96 17.28 4.75
N SER A 56 -16.91 15.95 4.59
CA SER A 56 -16.83 14.97 5.69
C SER A 56 -15.54 14.14 5.68
N ILE A 57 -14.67 14.32 4.68
CA ILE A 57 -13.36 13.65 4.64
C ILE A 57 -12.40 14.47 5.51
N ASP A 58 -11.74 13.77 6.46
CA ASP A 58 -10.63 14.33 7.21
C ASP A 58 -9.63 15.00 6.23
N PRO A 59 -9.27 16.28 6.41
CA PRO A 59 -8.34 16.98 5.52
C PRO A 59 -6.99 16.27 5.32
N GLU A 60 -6.54 15.51 6.32
CA GLU A 60 -5.29 14.72 6.24
C GLU A 60 -5.50 13.51 5.30
N MET A 61 -6.66 12.87 5.33
CA MET A 61 -7.01 11.80 4.39
C MET A 61 -7.19 12.33 2.97
N ALA A 62 -7.72 13.54 2.80
CA ALA A 62 -7.80 14.20 1.49
C ALA A 62 -6.41 14.48 0.91
N ASN A 63 -5.44 14.89 1.73
CA ASN A 63 -4.05 15.09 1.31
C ASN A 63 -3.40 13.78 0.85
N LEU A 64 -3.59 12.70 1.59
CA LEU A 64 -3.11 11.37 1.22
C LEU A 64 -3.74 10.88 -0.10
N ALA A 65 -5.05 11.02 -0.23
CA ALA A 65 -5.77 10.64 -1.47
C ALA A 65 -5.25 11.43 -2.68
N ARG A 66 -4.99 12.75 -2.52
CA ARG A 66 -4.40 13.57 -3.57
C ARG A 66 -2.99 13.11 -3.95
N ALA A 67 -2.15 12.78 -2.98
CA ALA A 67 -0.80 12.28 -3.23
C ALA A 67 -0.83 10.94 -3.98
N LEU A 68 -1.70 10.01 -3.55
CA LEU A 68 -1.89 8.71 -4.20
C LEU A 68 -2.41 8.85 -5.64
N ALA A 69 -3.34 9.79 -5.88
CA ALA A 69 -3.90 10.03 -7.21
C ALA A 69 -2.89 10.63 -8.20
N ALA A 70 -1.94 11.44 -7.70
CA ALA A 70 -0.92 12.11 -8.50
C ALA A 70 0.36 11.28 -8.66
N ALA A 71 0.58 10.27 -7.81
CA ALA A 71 1.76 9.40 -7.86
C ALA A 71 1.80 8.55 -9.14
N PRO A 72 2.99 8.09 -9.56
CA PRO A 72 3.13 7.19 -10.71
C PRO A 72 2.23 5.96 -10.58
N ASN A 73 1.52 5.61 -11.65
CA ASN A 73 0.58 4.47 -11.66
C ASN A 73 1.29 3.14 -11.96
N THR A 74 2.38 2.87 -11.24
CA THR A 74 3.12 1.60 -11.26
C THR A 74 3.43 1.18 -9.83
N CYS A 75 3.51 -0.13 -9.53
CA CYS A 75 3.80 -0.62 -8.18
C CYS A 75 5.13 -0.06 -7.66
N GLU A 76 6.18 -0.10 -8.47
CA GLU A 76 7.49 0.46 -8.12
C GLU A 76 7.44 1.98 -7.92
N GLY A 77 6.86 2.69 -8.90
CA GLY A 77 6.86 4.16 -8.90
C GLY A 77 6.03 4.75 -7.78
N GLN A 78 4.88 4.16 -7.43
CA GLN A 78 4.06 4.65 -6.33
C GLN A 78 4.77 4.49 -4.98
N ILE A 79 5.48 3.37 -4.75
CA ILE A 79 6.27 3.17 -3.54
C ILE A 79 7.43 4.17 -3.49
N SER A 80 8.21 4.27 -4.57
CA SER A 80 9.35 5.19 -4.66
C SER A 80 8.96 6.65 -4.56
N ALA A 81 7.70 6.98 -4.85
CA ALA A 81 7.17 8.34 -4.68
C ALA A 81 7.01 8.77 -3.21
N GLY A 82 7.14 7.86 -2.23
CA GLY A 82 7.05 8.18 -0.81
C GLY A 82 5.64 8.40 -0.28
N VAL A 83 4.60 8.02 -1.05
CA VAL A 83 3.19 8.17 -0.61
C VAL A 83 2.80 7.21 0.52
N TRP A 84 3.66 6.23 0.83
CA TRP A 84 3.48 5.28 1.93
C TRP A 84 4.35 5.58 3.15
N ALA A 85 5.12 6.69 3.12
CA ALA A 85 6.05 7.08 4.19
C ALA A 85 5.38 7.25 5.57
N TYR A 86 4.06 7.43 5.62
CA TYR A 86 3.31 7.47 6.87
C TYR A 86 3.27 6.11 7.59
N ILE A 87 3.51 5.00 6.91
CA ILE A 87 3.67 3.70 7.54
C ILE A 87 5.07 3.62 8.16
N SER A 88 5.14 3.81 9.48
CA SER A 88 6.40 3.91 10.21
C SER A 88 7.13 2.58 10.41
N ASP A 89 6.41 1.46 10.35
CA ASP A 89 6.96 0.11 10.49
C ASP A 89 5.99 -0.93 9.95
N ILE A 90 6.51 -2.09 9.56
CA ILE A 90 5.72 -3.28 9.22
C ILE A 90 6.21 -4.45 10.07
N LYS A 91 5.47 -4.76 11.12
CA LYS A 91 5.79 -5.79 12.12
C LYS A 91 5.17 -7.14 11.80
N ASN A 92 5.64 -8.16 12.53
CA ASN A 92 5.08 -9.52 12.51
C ASN A 92 4.94 -10.08 11.10
N ARG A 93 5.95 -9.83 10.25
CA ARG A 93 5.97 -10.25 8.85
C ARG A 93 6.09 -11.77 8.78
N ARG A 94 5.10 -12.44 8.23
CA ARG A 94 5.04 -13.89 8.10
C ARG A 94 4.53 -14.26 6.72
N LEU A 95 5.41 -14.68 5.83
CA LEU A 95 5.05 -15.33 4.57
C LEU A 95 5.12 -16.84 4.81
N LEU A 96 3.97 -17.45 5.04
CA LEU A 96 3.87 -18.85 5.49
C LEU A 96 3.40 -19.80 4.39
N ILE A 97 2.80 -19.26 3.32
CA ILE A 97 2.19 -20.04 2.25
C ILE A 97 2.81 -19.64 0.93
N ALA A 98 3.32 -20.62 0.19
CA ALA A 98 3.76 -20.45 -1.19
C ALA A 98 3.28 -21.65 -2.02
N ASP A 99 2.46 -21.38 -3.04
CA ASP A 99 2.04 -22.35 -4.04
C ASP A 99 2.75 -22.03 -5.36
N GLU A 100 3.83 -22.75 -5.64
CA GLU A 100 4.65 -22.51 -6.83
C GLU A 100 3.92 -22.85 -8.13
N GLN A 101 2.99 -23.82 -8.12
CA GLN A 101 2.22 -24.19 -9.30
C GLN A 101 1.25 -23.07 -9.70
N LYS A 102 0.65 -22.44 -8.73
CA LYS A 102 -0.23 -21.28 -8.95
C LYS A 102 0.51 -19.95 -9.00
N GLY A 103 1.79 -19.92 -8.60
CA GLY A 103 2.54 -18.68 -8.46
C GLY A 103 1.94 -17.76 -7.39
N LEU A 104 1.51 -18.31 -6.27
CA LEU A 104 0.83 -17.58 -5.20
C LEU A 104 1.66 -17.63 -3.92
N ALA A 105 1.87 -16.47 -3.29
CA ALA A 105 2.39 -16.39 -1.93
C ALA A 105 1.43 -15.58 -1.05
N VAL A 106 1.32 -15.95 0.23
CA VAL A 106 0.45 -15.28 1.19
C VAL A 106 1.24 -14.86 2.41
N GLY A 107 1.14 -13.58 2.75
CA GLY A 107 1.81 -12.97 3.88
C GLY A 107 0.85 -12.29 4.85
N PHE A 108 1.23 -12.33 6.13
CA PHE A 108 0.57 -11.62 7.21
C PHE A 108 1.55 -10.59 7.78
N SER A 109 1.05 -9.42 8.12
CA SER A 109 1.84 -8.36 8.71
C SER A 109 0.98 -7.41 9.54
N VAL A 110 1.63 -6.51 10.26
CA VAL A 110 0.97 -5.39 10.93
C VAL A 110 1.64 -4.11 10.46
N LEU A 111 0.91 -3.31 9.71
CA LEU A 111 1.35 -1.97 9.34
C LEU A 111 1.12 -1.05 10.54
N VAL A 112 2.15 -0.29 10.90
CA VAL A 112 2.14 0.59 12.07
C VAL A 112 2.24 2.04 11.61
N HIS A 113 1.39 2.88 12.15
CA HIS A 113 1.49 4.32 12.00
C HIS A 113 1.60 4.98 13.38
N ASP A 114 2.76 5.56 13.67
CA ASP A 114 3.09 6.13 14.99
C ASP A 114 2.98 7.67 15.05
N SER A 115 2.45 8.29 14.00
CA SER A 115 2.24 9.74 13.86
C SER A 115 3.47 10.62 14.06
N LYS A 116 4.68 10.07 14.03
CA LYS A 116 5.90 10.89 14.18
C LYS A 116 6.20 11.69 12.93
N LEU A 117 5.96 11.13 11.75
CA LEU A 117 6.13 11.83 10.49
C LEU A 117 5.04 12.89 10.35
N LYS A 118 5.41 14.17 10.26
CA LYS A 118 4.45 15.28 10.12
C LYS A 118 4.20 15.66 8.66
N VAL A 119 5.21 15.45 7.81
CA VAL A 119 5.16 15.81 6.39
C VAL A 119 5.79 14.70 5.58
N MET A 120 5.06 14.14 4.65
CA MET A 120 5.58 13.22 3.65
C MET A 120 6.27 14.01 2.54
N LYS A 121 7.51 13.65 2.23
CA LYS A 121 8.25 14.17 1.08
C LYS A 121 7.97 13.29 -0.11
N LEU A 122 7.52 13.90 -1.21
CA LEU A 122 7.14 13.17 -2.42
C LEU A 122 8.21 13.32 -3.48
N LYS A 123 8.45 12.24 -4.23
CA LYS A 123 9.45 12.18 -5.31
C LYS A 123 8.77 11.83 -6.63
N GLY A 124 9.01 12.62 -7.67
CA GLY A 124 8.47 12.34 -9.00
C GLY A 124 6.94 12.44 -9.10
N VAL A 125 6.30 13.20 -8.20
CA VAL A 125 4.86 13.45 -8.22
C VAL A 125 4.63 14.84 -8.82
N PRO A 126 4.03 14.96 -10.02
CA PRO A 126 3.87 16.24 -10.70
C PRO A 126 3.10 17.26 -9.88
N GLY A 127 3.72 18.43 -9.65
CA GLY A 127 3.10 19.54 -8.93
C GLY A 127 2.91 19.32 -7.43
N LEU A 128 3.56 18.32 -6.84
CA LEU A 128 3.39 17.99 -5.44
C LEU A 128 4.69 17.45 -4.82
N ASP A 129 5.46 18.31 -4.14
CA ASP A 129 6.72 17.93 -3.50
C ASP A 129 6.57 17.40 -2.07
N SER A 130 5.45 17.70 -1.43
CA SER A 130 5.14 17.22 -0.08
C SER A 130 3.67 17.40 0.26
N VAL A 131 3.20 16.59 1.21
CA VAL A 131 1.87 16.74 1.82
C VAL A 131 1.96 16.54 3.33
N PRO A 132 1.06 17.15 4.13
CA PRO A 132 0.91 16.76 5.53
C PRO A 132 0.65 15.26 5.66
N SER A 133 1.31 14.62 6.60
CA SER A 133 1.08 13.21 6.90
C SER A 133 -0.18 13.06 7.76
N TYR A 134 -0.88 11.94 7.59
CA TYR A 134 -1.95 11.54 8.49
C TYR A 134 -1.44 11.47 9.94
N GLN A 135 -2.21 11.95 10.91
CA GLN A 135 -1.78 12.04 12.30
C GLN A 135 -2.55 11.11 13.25
N GLY A 136 -3.52 10.36 12.77
CA GLY A 136 -4.20 9.34 13.56
C GLY A 136 -3.29 8.13 13.83
N LEU A 137 -3.11 7.76 15.08
CA LEU A 137 -2.33 6.59 15.48
C LEU A 137 -3.08 5.29 15.18
N PHE A 138 -2.44 4.32 14.53
CA PHE A 138 -3.08 3.02 14.30
C PHE A 138 -2.10 1.86 14.15
N ASN A 139 -2.60 0.65 14.36
CA ASN A 139 -2.07 -0.60 13.83
C ASN A 139 -3.05 -1.15 12.80
N MET A 140 -2.54 -1.70 11.69
CA MET A 140 -3.37 -2.33 10.68
C MET A 140 -2.86 -3.74 10.39
N PRO A 141 -3.39 -4.77 11.08
CA PRO A 141 -3.18 -6.15 10.64
C PRO A 141 -3.66 -6.30 9.21
N ALA A 142 -2.82 -6.90 8.38
CA ALA A 142 -3.12 -7.08 6.97
C ALA A 142 -2.68 -8.46 6.47
N ILE A 143 -3.43 -8.97 5.50
CA ILE A 143 -3.09 -10.15 4.70
C ILE A 143 -2.77 -9.65 3.30
N HIS A 144 -1.66 -10.13 2.75
CA HIS A 144 -1.26 -9.84 1.39
C HIS A 144 -1.20 -11.13 0.58
N PHE A 145 -1.82 -11.12 -0.58
CA PHE A 145 -1.71 -12.15 -1.60
C PHE A 145 -0.85 -11.63 -2.73
N PHE A 146 0.22 -12.35 -3.05
CA PHE A 146 1.14 -11.99 -4.12
C PHE A 146 1.02 -12.98 -5.26
N LYS A 147 0.74 -12.48 -6.47
CA LYS A 147 0.87 -13.25 -7.70
C LYS A 147 2.28 -13.09 -8.24
N ILE A 148 3.05 -14.17 -8.23
CA ILE A 148 4.45 -14.16 -8.61
C ILE A 148 4.64 -15.08 -9.82
N LYS A 149 5.24 -14.54 -10.89
CA LYS A 149 5.57 -15.26 -12.11
C LYS A 149 6.97 -14.87 -12.58
N LYS A 150 7.77 -15.85 -13.00
CA LYS A 150 9.13 -15.61 -13.52
C LYS A 150 9.96 -14.69 -12.61
N GLY A 151 9.87 -14.87 -11.29
CA GLY A 151 10.60 -14.07 -10.32
C GLY A 151 10.11 -12.65 -10.10
N LYS A 152 8.93 -12.27 -10.61
CA LYS A 152 8.37 -10.91 -10.48
C LYS A 152 6.97 -10.92 -9.87
N ILE A 153 6.64 -9.85 -9.15
CA ILE A 153 5.32 -9.60 -8.57
C ILE A 153 4.43 -8.97 -9.64
N TYR A 154 3.34 -9.64 -10.00
CA TYR A 154 2.35 -9.20 -10.99
C TYR A 154 1.10 -8.61 -10.35
N ASP A 155 0.64 -9.22 -9.27
CA ASP A 155 -0.53 -8.74 -8.56
C ASP A 155 -0.28 -8.77 -7.05
N ILE A 156 -0.81 -7.78 -6.37
CA ILE A 156 -0.86 -7.68 -4.91
C ILE A 156 -2.31 -7.40 -4.53
N GLU A 157 -2.90 -8.29 -3.75
CA GLU A 157 -4.20 -8.06 -3.12
C GLU A 157 -3.98 -7.96 -1.62
N ALA A 158 -4.35 -6.83 -1.03
CA ALA A 158 -4.22 -6.60 0.39
C ALA A 158 -5.60 -6.43 1.03
N THR A 159 -5.80 -7.06 2.18
CA THR A 159 -6.94 -6.81 3.04
C THR A 159 -6.44 -6.48 4.44
N GLY A 160 -6.85 -5.35 4.96
CA GLY A 160 -6.45 -4.87 6.28
C GLY A 160 -7.58 -4.18 7.02
N LEU A 161 -7.49 -4.17 8.34
CA LEU A 161 -8.43 -3.50 9.24
C LEU A 161 -7.67 -2.57 10.16
N VAL A 162 -8.06 -1.30 10.19
CA VAL A 162 -7.47 -0.32 11.11
C VAL A 162 -7.96 -0.61 12.53
N LEU A 163 -7.00 -0.77 13.44
CA LEU A 163 -7.21 -0.97 14.88
C LEU A 163 -6.52 0.14 15.68
N PRO A 164 -6.91 0.38 16.93
CA PRO A 164 -6.20 1.30 17.80
C PRO A 164 -4.69 0.99 17.88
N TYR A 165 -3.88 2.01 17.98
CA TYR A 165 -2.42 1.88 18.12
C TYR A 165 -2.05 1.01 19.34
N GLY A 166 -1.12 0.10 19.14
CA GLY A 166 -0.71 -0.86 20.18
C GLY A 166 -1.63 -2.10 20.30
N SER A 167 -2.67 -2.20 19.46
CA SER A 167 -3.48 -3.43 19.41
C SER A 167 -2.62 -4.64 19.09
N LYS A 168 -2.86 -5.73 19.81
CA LYS A 168 -2.21 -7.02 19.59
C LYS A 168 -3.00 -7.87 18.60
N THR A 169 -2.29 -8.72 17.89
CA THR A 169 -2.90 -9.67 16.92
C THR A 169 -3.05 -11.07 17.51
N GLY A 170 -2.40 -11.33 18.66
CA GLY A 170 -2.30 -12.66 19.26
C GLY A 170 -1.16 -13.53 18.68
N TRP A 171 -0.27 -12.90 17.90
CA TRP A 171 0.87 -13.55 17.26
C TRP A 171 2.21 -12.88 17.63
N GLU A 172 2.23 -12.11 18.67
CA GLU A 172 3.43 -11.48 19.23
C GLU A 172 4.32 -12.50 19.96
#